data_f112e57e0fb81639e44e5ad0d2aa9de9
#
_entry.id   f112e57e0fb81639e44e5ad0d2aa9de9
#
_cell.length_a   1.000
_cell.length_b   1.000
_cell.length_c   1.000
_cell.angle_alpha   90.00
_cell.angle_beta   90.00
_cell.angle_gamma   90.00
#
_symmetry.space_group_name_H-M   'P 1'
#
loop_
_entity.id
_entity.type
_entity.pdbx_description
1 polymer ?
#
loop_
_entity_poly.entity_id
_entity_poly.type
_entity_poly.pdbx_seq_one_letter_code
_entity_poly.pdbx_strand_id
1 'polypeptide(L)'
;LENNETVSPSYFLRESGYFDEYSLSWSGNFNNRVFLGASVNIYDMKYQINSEYKENFSVVGGMSLKNYLSSSATGVGFRVGGIFIPADNIRIGASVQAPVIYTTKDINYADVYYNHGADNFGTIYTPEGDNNFKLQSPLVFNLSAALIQGKKGLIGIEYMNSSNNTAKFMNKNNNSFNYKYENDSIGAVFNAQHTVKLGGEYKVSNKFAIRAGYAYSTEPVKSRMQKEMNPNTNRTDLEYMVPSSTSYITGGIGYRDADWAFDFAVVNKMYDETFYAYNINKVADGFKMPTAVVSTTNLSFIATVSLRF
;
A
#
# COMPACT_ATOMS: atom_id res chain seq x y z
N LEU A 1 18.19 -26.27 -22.98
CA LEU A 1 18.12 -27.51 -22.17
C LEU A 1 18.52 -28.65 -23.04
N GLU A 2 19.46 -29.47 -22.62
CA GLU A 2 19.79 -30.72 -23.28
C GLU A 2 18.64 -31.73 -23.10
N ASN A 3 18.53 -32.72 -23.95
CA ASN A 3 17.46 -33.72 -23.93
C ASN A 3 17.32 -34.36 -22.53
N ASN A 4 16.14 -34.25 -21.93
CA ASN A 4 15.75 -34.75 -20.60
C ASN A 4 16.24 -33.94 -19.38
N GLU A 5 16.77 -32.73 -19.54
CA GLU A 5 17.11 -31.88 -18.42
C GLU A 5 15.84 -31.24 -17.82
N THR A 6 15.67 -31.35 -16.52
CA THR A 6 14.60 -30.69 -15.79
C THR A 6 15.15 -29.50 -14.98
N VAL A 7 14.35 -28.46 -14.87
CA VAL A 7 14.67 -27.25 -14.07
C VAL A 7 13.76 -27.23 -12.86
N SER A 8 14.37 -27.02 -11.70
CA SER A 8 13.65 -26.84 -10.43
C SER A 8 13.80 -25.40 -9.97
N PRO A 9 12.80 -24.52 -10.21
CA PRO A 9 12.86 -23.14 -9.78
C PRO A 9 12.49 -23.01 -8.29
N SER A 10 13.10 -22.03 -7.63
CA SER A 10 12.67 -21.56 -6.31
C SER A 10 12.77 -20.04 -6.23
N TYR A 11 11.88 -19.43 -5.51
CA TYR A 11 11.82 -17.99 -5.31
C TYR A 11 11.65 -17.65 -3.84
N PHE A 12 12.48 -16.73 -3.35
CA PHE A 12 12.41 -16.18 -2.02
C PHE A 12 12.31 -14.66 -2.09
N LEU A 13 11.39 -14.08 -1.33
CA LEU A 13 11.18 -12.65 -1.21
C LEU A 13 11.11 -12.25 0.26
N ARG A 14 11.86 -11.22 0.63
CA ARG A 14 11.77 -10.57 1.95
C ARG A 14 11.62 -9.08 1.78
N GLU A 15 10.53 -8.55 2.33
CA GLU A 15 10.24 -7.13 2.41
C GLU A 15 10.30 -6.66 3.85
N SER A 16 10.79 -5.45 4.07
CA SER A 16 10.85 -4.82 5.39
C SER A 16 10.86 -3.29 5.24
N GLY A 17 10.43 -2.59 6.28
CA GLY A 17 10.43 -1.14 6.29
C GLY A 17 9.43 -0.55 7.27
N TYR A 18 9.26 0.77 7.18
CA TYR A 18 8.29 1.53 7.96
C TYR A 18 7.75 2.70 7.14
N PHE A 19 6.61 3.21 7.55
CA PHE A 19 6.00 4.42 7.03
C PHE A 19 5.38 5.18 8.20
N ASP A 20 6.05 6.26 8.60
CA ASP A 20 5.66 7.08 9.75
C ASP A 20 5.05 8.40 9.30
N GLU A 21 4.00 8.85 10.01
CA GLU A 21 3.35 10.14 9.82
C GLU A 21 3.37 10.92 11.14
N TYR A 22 3.98 12.09 11.10
CA TYR A 22 3.98 13.06 12.20
C TYR A 22 3.02 14.20 11.85
N SER A 23 1.97 14.37 12.64
CA SER A 23 0.90 15.34 12.36
C SER A 23 0.86 16.45 13.39
N LEU A 24 0.85 17.69 12.91
CA LEU A 24 0.47 18.86 13.69
C LEU A 24 -0.89 19.35 13.23
N SER A 25 -1.87 19.32 14.13
CA SER A 25 -3.26 19.62 13.80
C SER A 25 -3.80 20.80 14.59
N TRP A 26 -4.63 21.59 13.92
CA TRP A 26 -5.43 22.64 14.53
C TRP A 26 -6.90 22.41 14.19
N SER A 27 -7.80 22.76 15.15
CA SER A 27 -9.25 22.67 14.93
C SER A 27 -9.99 23.75 15.69
N GLY A 28 -11.11 24.16 15.12
CA GLY A 28 -12.04 25.15 15.70
C GLY A 28 -13.47 24.65 15.71
N ASN A 29 -14.22 25.08 16.73
CA ASN A 29 -15.64 24.81 16.88
C ASN A 29 -16.42 26.11 16.74
N PHE A 30 -17.38 26.15 15.86
CA PHE A 30 -18.25 27.30 15.60
C PHE A 30 -19.69 26.93 15.96
N ASN A 31 -20.19 27.57 17.00
CA ASN A 31 -21.56 27.43 17.52
C ASN A 31 -21.98 25.97 17.80
N ASN A 32 -21.05 25.08 18.10
CA ASN A 32 -21.30 23.65 18.29
C ASN A 32 -22.02 22.95 17.12
N ARG A 33 -21.99 23.55 15.92
CA ARG A 33 -22.63 23.04 14.70
C ARG A 33 -21.65 22.80 13.57
N VAL A 34 -20.58 23.60 13.51
CA VAL A 34 -19.54 23.49 12.48
C VAL A 34 -18.19 23.33 13.15
N PHE A 35 -17.49 22.28 12.79
CA PHE A 35 -16.11 22.04 13.23
C PHE A 35 -15.23 22.05 12.01
N LEU A 36 -14.17 22.84 12.03
CA LEU A 36 -13.19 22.90 10.95
C LEU A 36 -11.83 22.51 11.50
N GLY A 37 -11.05 21.82 10.70
CA GLY A 37 -9.71 21.40 11.06
C GLY A 37 -8.76 21.41 9.88
N ALA A 38 -7.48 21.61 10.20
CA ALA A 38 -6.39 21.49 9.26
C ALA A 38 -5.21 20.80 9.93
N SER A 39 -4.40 20.08 9.16
CA SER A 39 -3.15 19.49 9.63
C SER A 39 -2.04 19.64 8.60
N VAL A 40 -0.82 19.78 9.12
CA VAL A 40 0.43 19.62 8.40
C VAL A 40 1.00 18.27 8.82
N ASN A 41 1.35 17.45 7.84
CA ASN A 41 1.82 16.09 8.05
C ASN A 41 3.20 15.93 7.45
N ILE A 42 4.14 15.42 8.24
CA ILE A 42 5.49 15.07 7.81
C ILE A 42 5.55 13.55 7.74
N TYR A 43 6.03 13.02 6.62
CA TYR A 43 6.15 11.60 6.37
C TYR A 43 7.61 11.19 6.32
N ASP A 44 7.93 10.05 6.92
CA ASP A 44 9.22 9.39 6.82
C ASP A 44 8.99 7.91 6.46
N MET A 45 9.70 7.45 5.43
CA MET A 45 9.52 6.12 4.88
C MET A 45 10.87 5.46 4.60
N LYS A 46 10.95 4.19 4.94
CA LYS A 46 11.99 3.30 4.46
C LYS A 46 11.37 1.98 4.01
N TYR A 47 11.76 1.51 2.83
CA TYR A 47 11.34 0.24 2.28
C TYR A 47 12.56 -0.50 1.75
N GLN A 48 12.65 -1.79 2.01
CA GLN A 48 13.72 -2.66 1.54
C GLN A 48 13.11 -3.95 1.00
N ILE A 49 13.61 -4.39 -0.14
CA ILE A 49 13.28 -5.67 -0.75
C ILE A 49 14.57 -6.44 -1.04
N ASN A 50 14.57 -7.71 -0.68
CA ASN A 50 15.59 -8.66 -1.05
C ASN A 50 14.89 -9.85 -1.68
N SER A 51 15.23 -10.18 -2.92
CA SER A 51 14.72 -11.37 -3.57
C SER A 51 15.85 -12.27 -4.04
N GLU A 52 15.58 -13.56 -4.10
CA GLU A 52 16.49 -14.57 -4.66
C GLU A 52 15.67 -15.53 -5.51
N TYR A 53 15.99 -15.57 -6.81
CA TYR A 53 15.47 -16.54 -7.74
C TYR A 53 16.54 -17.57 -8.05
N LYS A 54 16.26 -18.86 -7.91
CA LYS A 54 17.18 -19.96 -8.21
C LYS A 54 16.59 -20.89 -9.24
N GLU A 55 17.42 -21.39 -10.11
CA GLU A 55 17.16 -22.54 -10.97
C GLU A 55 18.23 -23.61 -10.73
N ASN A 56 17.79 -24.81 -10.39
CA ASN A 56 18.65 -25.97 -10.30
C ASN A 56 18.37 -26.87 -11.50
N PHE A 57 19.40 -27.17 -12.26
CA PHE A 57 19.32 -28.06 -13.42
C PHE A 57 19.63 -29.49 -12.98
N SER A 58 18.92 -30.48 -13.54
CA SER A 58 19.05 -31.88 -13.10
C SER A 58 20.35 -32.54 -13.54
N VAL A 59 21.00 -32.01 -14.56
CA VAL A 59 22.21 -32.61 -15.12
C VAL A 59 23.45 -31.83 -14.69
N VAL A 60 23.48 -30.53 -14.90
CA VAL A 60 24.65 -29.70 -14.59
C VAL A 60 24.24 -28.36 -14.02
N GLY A 61 24.61 -28.11 -12.77
CA GLY A 61 24.70 -26.78 -12.19
C GLY A 61 23.35 -26.08 -11.92
N GLY A 62 23.34 -24.77 -12.13
CA GLY A 62 22.20 -23.91 -11.86
C GLY A 62 22.56 -22.43 -11.88
N MET A 63 21.58 -21.59 -11.56
CA MET A 63 21.78 -20.15 -11.40
C MET A 63 21.05 -19.62 -10.15
N SER A 64 21.56 -18.52 -9.60
CA SER A 64 20.92 -17.74 -8.57
C SER A 64 21.00 -16.26 -8.93
N LEU A 65 19.86 -15.60 -9.03
CA LEU A 65 19.73 -14.17 -9.23
C LEU A 65 19.25 -13.54 -7.91
N LYS A 66 20.06 -12.66 -7.34
CA LYS A 66 19.70 -11.89 -6.15
C LYS A 66 19.49 -10.44 -6.52
N ASN A 67 18.38 -9.87 -6.04
CA ASN A 67 18.07 -8.46 -6.20
C ASN A 67 17.97 -7.78 -4.84
N TYR A 68 18.48 -6.58 -4.78
CA TYR A 68 18.37 -5.67 -3.64
C TYR A 68 17.80 -4.33 -4.08
N LEU A 69 16.81 -3.82 -3.33
CA LEU A 69 16.32 -2.46 -3.43
C LEU A 69 16.17 -1.88 -2.03
N SER A 70 16.62 -0.66 -1.84
CA SER A 70 16.35 0.16 -0.65
C SER A 70 15.84 1.51 -1.08
N SER A 71 14.59 1.82 -0.72
CA SER A 71 13.95 3.12 -0.95
C SER A 71 13.83 3.85 0.37
N SER A 72 14.20 5.11 0.40
CA SER A 72 13.94 6.03 1.51
C SER A 72 13.27 7.29 0.99
N ALA A 73 12.27 7.81 1.71
CA ALA A 73 11.57 9.01 1.30
C ALA A 73 11.11 9.84 2.50
N THR A 74 11.19 11.16 2.34
CA THR A 74 10.58 12.13 3.24
C THR A 74 9.58 12.98 2.48
N GLY A 75 8.45 13.32 3.10
CA GLY A 75 7.40 14.09 2.46
C GLY A 75 6.69 15.06 3.38
N VAL A 76 6.03 16.05 2.79
CA VAL A 76 5.16 16.98 3.50
C VAL A 76 3.82 17.04 2.80
N GLY A 77 2.76 16.96 3.59
CA GLY A 77 1.39 16.99 3.12
C GLY A 77 0.49 17.87 3.99
N PHE A 78 -0.67 18.21 3.43
CA PHE A 78 -1.69 19.02 4.08
C PHE A 78 -3.03 18.30 4.01
N ARG A 79 -3.79 18.37 5.12
CA ARG A 79 -5.16 17.87 5.17
C ARG A 79 -6.04 18.95 5.77
N VAL A 80 -7.21 19.15 5.16
CA VAL A 80 -8.27 20.00 5.67
C VAL A 80 -9.56 19.22 5.74
N GLY A 81 -10.41 19.56 6.69
CA GLY A 81 -11.70 18.89 6.83
C GLY A 81 -12.64 19.65 7.73
N GLY A 82 -13.89 19.19 7.73
CA GLY A 82 -14.90 19.75 8.60
C GLY A 82 -15.99 18.74 8.90
N ILE A 83 -16.70 19.01 9.99
CA ILE A 83 -17.89 18.29 10.42
C ILE A 83 -19.01 19.31 10.59
N PHE A 84 -20.15 19.02 9.98
CA PHE A 84 -21.39 19.77 10.15
C PHE A 84 -22.41 18.93 10.93
N ILE A 85 -23.09 19.57 11.87
CA ILE A 85 -24.11 18.98 12.75
C ILE A 85 -25.46 19.60 12.40
N PRO A 86 -26.18 19.09 11.38
CA PRO A 86 -27.50 19.64 10.99
C PRO A 86 -28.56 19.41 12.06
N ALA A 87 -28.48 18.32 12.78
CA ALA A 87 -29.37 17.96 13.90
C ALA A 87 -28.51 17.28 15.00
N ASP A 88 -29.03 17.24 16.22
CA ASP A 88 -28.28 16.74 17.38
C ASP A 88 -27.86 15.27 17.25
N ASN A 89 -28.57 14.52 16.45
CA ASN A 89 -28.31 13.11 16.18
C ASN A 89 -27.60 12.83 14.83
N ILE A 90 -27.29 13.85 14.00
CA ILE A 90 -26.67 13.68 12.68
C ILE A 90 -25.34 14.41 12.64
N ARG A 91 -24.33 13.75 12.07
CA ARG A 91 -23.02 14.31 11.77
C ARG A 91 -22.72 14.05 10.29
N ILE A 92 -22.27 15.08 9.58
CA ILE A 92 -21.81 14.98 8.19
C ILE A 92 -20.40 15.52 8.17
N GLY A 93 -19.47 14.75 7.64
CA GLY A 93 -18.05 15.11 7.56
C GLY A 93 -17.53 15.09 6.13
N ALA A 94 -16.58 15.97 5.85
CA ALA A 94 -15.82 15.96 4.62
C ALA A 94 -14.37 16.31 4.91
N SER A 95 -13.43 15.66 4.22
CA SER A 95 -12.01 16.03 4.29
C SER A 95 -11.30 15.79 2.96
N VAL A 96 -10.25 16.59 2.73
CA VAL A 96 -9.38 16.48 1.56
C VAL A 96 -7.93 16.48 2.05
N GLN A 97 -7.16 15.50 1.58
CA GLN A 97 -5.72 15.45 1.69
C GLN A 97 -5.11 15.84 0.34
N ALA A 98 -4.39 16.95 0.34
CA ALA A 98 -3.63 17.38 -0.83
C ALA A 98 -2.56 16.34 -1.20
N PRO A 99 -2.15 16.26 -2.47
CA PRO A 99 -1.03 15.42 -2.87
C PRO A 99 0.22 15.73 -2.05
N VAL A 100 0.82 14.69 -1.49
CA VAL A 100 2.09 14.76 -0.75
C VAL A 100 3.23 14.70 -1.74
N ILE A 101 4.22 15.56 -1.60
CA ILE A 101 5.46 15.53 -2.38
C ILE A 101 6.54 14.82 -1.55
N TYR A 102 6.91 13.63 -1.96
CA TYR A 102 8.01 12.87 -1.38
C TYR A 102 9.31 13.15 -2.13
N THR A 103 10.39 13.37 -1.39
CA THR A 103 11.76 13.34 -1.93
C THR A 103 12.31 11.96 -1.66
N THR A 104 12.58 11.21 -2.73
CA THR A 104 12.92 9.80 -2.68
C THR A 104 14.35 9.53 -3.14
N LYS A 105 15.00 8.59 -2.50
CA LYS A 105 16.26 8.01 -2.88
C LYS A 105 16.13 6.50 -2.93
N ASP A 106 16.47 5.90 -4.08
CA ASP A 106 16.51 4.46 -4.31
C ASP A 106 17.95 4.01 -4.54
N ILE A 107 18.34 2.95 -3.84
CA ILE A 107 19.60 2.22 -4.07
C ILE A 107 19.23 0.81 -4.49
N ASN A 108 19.76 0.36 -5.63
CA ASN A 108 19.48 -0.97 -6.15
C ASN A 108 20.72 -1.61 -6.79
N TYR A 109 20.84 -2.93 -6.65
CA TYR A 109 21.83 -3.74 -7.34
C TYR A 109 21.34 -5.19 -7.46
N ALA A 110 22.01 -5.97 -8.30
CA ALA A 110 21.74 -7.39 -8.46
C ALA A 110 23.04 -8.18 -8.65
N ASP A 111 23.01 -9.44 -8.20
CA ASP A 111 24.08 -10.41 -8.36
C ASP A 111 23.51 -11.65 -9.06
N VAL A 112 24.21 -12.12 -10.08
CA VAL A 112 23.91 -13.39 -10.76
C VAL A 112 25.05 -14.36 -10.52
N TYR A 113 24.79 -15.41 -9.78
CA TYR A 113 25.67 -16.58 -9.73
C TYR A 113 25.20 -17.59 -10.76
N TYR A 114 26.13 -18.18 -11.50
CA TYR A 114 25.85 -19.25 -12.45
C TYR A 114 26.88 -20.37 -12.32
N ASN A 115 26.46 -21.58 -12.63
CA ASN A 115 27.29 -22.76 -12.70
C ASN A 115 26.82 -23.65 -13.87
N HIS A 116 27.66 -23.84 -14.87
CA HIS A 116 27.41 -24.66 -16.06
C HIS A 116 28.40 -25.83 -16.18
N GLY A 117 28.97 -26.30 -15.05
CA GLY A 117 29.92 -27.43 -15.04
C GLY A 117 31.33 -27.04 -14.67
N ALA A 118 32.26 -28.00 -14.77
CA ALA A 118 33.53 -28.03 -14.07
C ALA A 118 34.41 -26.75 -14.17
N ASP A 119 34.35 -26.01 -15.27
CA ASP A 119 35.19 -24.83 -15.50
C ASP A 119 34.37 -23.58 -15.90
N ASN A 120 33.04 -23.63 -15.85
CA ASN A 120 32.18 -22.54 -16.27
C ASN A 120 31.22 -22.12 -15.13
N PHE A 121 31.76 -21.44 -14.16
CA PHE A 121 31.02 -20.88 -13.03
C PHE A 121 31.54 -19.49 -12.69
N GLY A 122 30.69 -18.66 -12.11
CA GLY A 122 31.08 -17.32 -11.70
C GLY A 122 29.95 -16.51 -11.11
N THR A 123 30.28 -15.28 -10.69
CA THR A 123 29.32 -14.28 -10.24
C THR A 123 29.50 -13.01 -11.05
N ILE A 124 28.36 -12.46 -11.52
CA ILE A 124 28.28 -11.18 -12.21
C ILE A 124 27.53 -10.23 -11.31
N TYR A 125 28.06 -9.02 -11.12
CA TYR A 125 27.49 -7.97 -10.32
C TYR A 125 27.01 -6.84 -11.23
N THR A 126 25.81 -6.31 -10.96
CA THR A 126 25.42 -5.03 -11.57
C THR A 126 26.09 -3.88 -10.81
N PRO A 127 26.36 -2.75 -11.48
CA PRO A 127 26.67 -1.52 -10.75
C PRO A 127 25.55 -1.15 -9.79
N GLU A 128 25.90 -0.53 -8.66
CA GLU A 128 24.91 0.06 -7.76
C GLU A 128 24.22 1.25 -8.45
N GLY A 129 22.89 1.20 -8.53
CA GLY A 129 22.08 2.32 -8.98
C GLY A 129 21.75 3.23 -7.78
N ASP A 130 21.99 4.53 -7.93
CA ASP A 130 21.60 5.59 -6.99
C ASP A 130 20.66 6.55 -7.71
N ASN A 131 19.35 6.41 -7.46
CA ASN A 131 18.32 7.17 -8.13
C ASN A 131 17.67 8.14 -7.16
N ASN A 132 17.63 9.41 -7.54
CA ASN A 132 17.03 10.47 -6.75
C ASN A 132 15.90 11.13 -7.54
N PHE A 133 14.68 11.11 -7.02
CA PHE A 133 13.51 11.67 -7.67
C PHE A 133 12.51 12.22 -6.64
N LYS A 134 11.45 12.86 -7.13
CA LYS A 134 10.27 13.20 -6.31
C LYS A 134 9.09 12.36 -6.74
N LEU A 135 8.29 11.95 -5.77
CA LEU A 135 7.03 11.25 -6.00
C LEU A 135 5.88 12.10 -5.44
N GLN A 136 4.92 12.43 -6.30
CA GLN A 136 3.67 13.04 -5.88
C GLN A 136 2.63 11.95 -5.63
N SER A 137 2.08 11.92 -4.42
CA SER A 137 0.97 11.01 -4.08
C SER A 137 -0.34 11.46 -4.71
N PRO A 138 -1.35 10.59 -4.79
CA PRO A 138 -2.70 10.97 -5.18
C PRO A 138 -3.33 12.00 -4.25
N LEU A 139 -4.32 12.72 -4.78
CA LEU A 139 -5.31 13.43 -3.97
C LEU A 139 -6.24 12.41 -3.33
N VAL A 140 -6.53 12.58 -2.03
CA VAL A 140 -7.50 11.77 -1.30
C VAL A 140 -8.61 12.66 -0.76
N PHE A 141 -9.87 12.26 -0.96
CA PHE A 141 -11.00 12.90 -0.29
C PHE A 141 -11.87 11.88 0.44
N ASN A 142 -12.51 12.33 1.53
CA ASN A 142 -13.42 11.54 2.32
C ASN A 142 -14.73 12.29 2.51
N LEU A 143 -15.84 11.54 2.47
CA LEU A 143 -17.17 11.98 2.86
C LEU A 143 -17.70 11.02 3.90
N SER A 144 -18.33 11.52 4.96
CA SER A 144 -18.85 10.68 6.02
C SER A 144 -20.19 11.19 6.54
N ALA A 145 -21.00 10.26 7.04
CA ALA A 145 -22.20 10.56 7.77
C ALA A 145 -22.32 9.62 8.97
N ALA A 146 -22.83 10.13 10.08
CA ALA A 146 -23.11 9.34 11.27
C ALA A 146 -24.45 9.71 11.87
N LEU A 147 -25.18 8.67 12.31
CA LEU A 147 -26.41 8.77 13.05
C LEU A 147 -26.15 8.33 14.50
N ILE A 148 -26.44 9.22 15.45
CA ILE A 148 -26.30 8.99 16.88
C ILE A 148 -27.67 8.66 17.45
N GLN A 149 -27.83 7.50 18.07
CA GLN A 149 -29.06 7.06 18.70
C GLN A 149 -29.03 7.35 20.20
N GLY A 150 -29.33 8.58 20.57
CA GLY A 150 -29.37 9.05 21.95
C GLY A 150 -28.03 8.76 22.66
N LYS A 151 -28.11 8.11 23.85
CA LYS A 151 -26.95 7.70 24.63
C LYS A 151 -26.51 6.26 24.34
N LYS A 152 -27.23 5.51 23.48
CA LYS A 152 -27.09 4.07 23.31
C LYS A 152 -26.07 3.67 22.26
N GLY A 153 -25.86 4.48 21.23
CA GLY A 153 -24.91 4.10 20.20
C GLY A 153 -24.89 5.02 19.00
N LEU A 154 -24.11 4.63 18.00
CA LEU A 154 -23.99 5.33 16.73
C LEU A 154 -23.78 4.32 15.58
N ILE A 155 -24.19 4.73 14.40
CA ILE A 155 -23.83 4.07 13.12
C ILE A 155 -23.23 5.14 12.23
N GLY A 156 -22.16 4.80 11.52
CA GLY A 156 -21.48 5.70 10.60
C GLY A 156 -21.13 5.01 9.29
N ILE A 157 -21.19 5.78 8.22
CA ILE A 157 -20.73 5.41 6.89
C ILE A 157 -19.68 6.41 6.43
N GLU A 158 -18.63 5.92 5.76
CA GLU A 158 -17.60 6.74 5.15
C GLU A 158 -17.34 6.25 3.73
N TYR A 159 -17.20 7.20 2.82
CA TYR A 159 -16.69 6.98 1.47
C TYR A 159 -15.38 7.72 1.31
N MET A 160 -14.35 7.02 0.85
CA MET A 160 -13.04 7.57 0.52
C MET A 160 -12.70 7.31 -0.95
N ASN A 161 -12.13 8.30 -1.60
CA ASN A 161 -11.56 8.15 -2.93
C ASN A 161 -10.08 8.54 -2.89
N SER A 162 -9.23 7.66 -3.42
CA SER A 162 -7.82 7.92 -3.71
C SER A 162 -7.61 7.89 -5.22
N SER A 163 -7.27 9.01 -5.82
CA SER A 163 -7.09 9.13 -7.27
C SER A 163 -5.72 8.61 -7.70
N ASN A 164 -5.46 7.29 -7.50
CA ASN A 164 -4.13 6.68 -7.68
C ASN A 164 -3.55 6.89 -9.09
N ASN A 165 -4.39 7.00 -10.10
CA ASN A 165 -4.00 7.31 -11.48
C ASN A 165 -3.44 8.73 -11.69
N THR A 166 -3.45 9.57 -10.66
CA THR A 166 -2.88 10.93 -10.68
C THR A 166 -1.52 11.05 -9.99
N ALA A 167 -1.00 9.94 -9.43
CA ALA A 167 0.36 9.92 -8.89
C ALA A 167 1.39 10.21 -9.97
N LYS A 168 2.48 10.87 -9.63
CA LYS A 168 3.49 11.30 -10.61
C LYS A 168 4.91 11.21 -10.08
N PHE A 169 5.80 10.75 -10.95
CA PHE A 169 7.23 10.95 -10.80
C PHE A 169 7.62 12.34 -11.29
N MET A 170 8.53 12.99 -10.59
CA MET A 170 9.06 14.31 -10.92
C MET A 170 10.57 14.34 -10.68
N ASN A 171 11.28 15.19 -11.43
CA ASN A 171 12.70 15.40 -11.21
C ASN A 171 12.97 16.07 -9.85
N LYS A 172 14.01 15.60 -9.15
CA LYS A 172 14.50 16.24 -7.94
C LYS A 172 15.23 17.56 -8.24
N ASN A 173 16.06 17.54 -9.25
CA ASN A 173 16.86 18.69 -9.72
C ASN A 173 16.47 18.92 -11.17
N ASN A 174 16.28 20.12 -11.65
CA ASN A 174 15.89 20.47 -13.03
C ASN A 174 16.71 19.76 -14.14
N ASN A 175 17.00 18.48 -13.94
CA ASN A 175 17.66 17.60 -14.90
C ASN A 175 16.74 17.38 -16.09
N SER A 176 17.29 17.20 -17.27
CA SER A 176 16.58 16.94 -18.52
C SER A 176 15.86 15.56 -18.56
N PHE A 177 15.91 14.75 -17.51
CA PHE A 177 15.22 13.48 -17.47
C PHE A 177 13.71 13.69 -17.39
N ASN A 178 12.99 13.07 -18.30
CA ASN A 178 11.56 13.23 -18.44
C ASN A 178 10.85 11.92 -18.03
N TYR A 179 10.10 11.95 -16.91
CA TYR A 179 9.27 10.82 -16.43
C TYR A 179 7.94 10.68 -17.19
N LYS A 180 7.87 11.15 -18.43
CA LYS A 180 6.61 11.12 -19.19
C LYS A 180 6.11 9.69 -19.38
N TYR A 181 6.98 8.75 -19.72
CA TYR A 181 6.61 7.35 -19.96
C TYR A 181 6.07 6.68 -18.68
N GLU A 182 6.75 6.87 -17.55
CA GLU A 182 6.33 6.34 -16.25
C GLU A 182 4.99 6.95 -15.82
N ASN A 183 4.82 8.25 -16.00
CA ASN A 183 3.59 8.96 -15.65
C ASN A 183 2.40 8.60 -16.57
N ASP A 184 2.64 8.42 -17.86
CA ASP A 184 1.63 7.93 -18.80
C ASP A 184 1.21 6.49 -18.43
N SER A 185 2.17 5.64 -18.03
CA SER A 185 1.92 4.28 -17.53
C SER A 185 1.11 4.27 -16.24
N ILE A 186 1.41 5.15 -15.27
CA ILE A 186 0.60 5.32 -14.05
C ILE A 186 -0.83 5.66 -14.42
N GLY A 187 -1.06 6.66 -15.26
CA GLY A 187 -2.40 7.05 -15.72
C GLY A 187 -3.16 5.95 -16.46
N ALA A 188 -2.43 5.09 -17.19
CA ALA A 188 -3.02 4.00 -17.95
C ALA A 188 -3.35 2.77 -17.10
N VAL A 189 -2.55 2.47 -16.06
CA VAL A 189 -2.57 1.23 -15.29
C VAL A 189 -3.32 1.35 -13.98
N PHE A 190 -3.14 2.46 -13.26
CA PHE A 190 -3.80 2.63 -11.96
C PHE A 190 -5.25 3.09 -12.10
N ASN A 191 -6.08 2.65 -11.15
CA ASN A 191 -7.47 3.09 -10.99
C ASN A 191 -7.56 4.18 -9.91
N ALA A 192 -8.60 5.00 -9.99
CA ALA A 192 -9.09 5.66 -8.78
C ALA A 192 -9.65 4.58 -7.85
N GLN A 193 -9.14 4.51 -6.63
CA GLN A 193 -9.57 3.52 -5.65
C GLN A 193 -10.69 4.10 -4.79
N HIS A 194 -11.79 3.37 -4.67
CA HIS A 194 -12.95 3.71 -3.88
C HIS A 194 -13.00 2.81 -2.65
N THR A 195 -13.16 3.40 -1.47
CA THR A 195 -13.33 2.66 -0.22
C THR A 195 -14.64 3.08 0.44
N VAL A 196 -15.46 2.11 0.79
CA VAL A 196 -16.67 2.31 1.60
C VAL A 196 -16.44 1.64 2.94
N LYS A 197 -16.73 2.37 4.03
CA LYS A 197 -16.64 1.87 5.39
C LYS A 197 -17.98 2.02 6.07
N LEU A 198 -18.42 0.99 6.77
CA LEU A 198 -19.62 0.98 7.62
C LEU A 198 -19.19 0.53 9.02
N GLY A 199 -19.59 1.26 10.04
CA GLY A 199 -19.25 0.91 11.40
C GLY A 199 -20.32 1.35 12.40
N GLY A 200 -20.35 0.69 13.54
CA GLY A 200 -21.26 1.02 14.61
C GLY A 200 -20.69 0.74 15.99
N GLU A 201 -21.18 1.50 16.94
CA GLU A 201 -20.94 1.31 18.38
C GLU A 201 -22.29 1.16 19.08
N TYR A 202 -22.37 0.19 19.98
CA TYR A 202 -23.50 0.05 20.88
C TYR A 202 -23.02 0.00 22.33
N LYS A 203 -23.55 0.89 23.17
CA LYS A 203 -23.27 0.93 24.61
C LYS A 203 -24.15 -0.07 25.31
N VAL A 204 -23.54 -1.19 25.73
CA VAL A 204 -24.20 -2.24 26.53
C VAL A 204 -24.54 -1.71 27.91
N SER A 205 -23.69 -0.84 28.44
CA SER A 205 -23.90 -0.14 29.71
C SER A 205 -23.23 1.25 29.69
N ASN A 206 -23.33 2.00 30.79
CA ASN A 206 -22.64 3.28 30.91
C ASN A 206 -21.09 3.16 30.83
N LYS A 207 -20.56 1.98 31.09
CA LYS A 207 -19.10 1.71 31.10
C LYS A 207 -18.63 0.86 29.92
N PHE A 208 -19.50 0.01 29.35
CA PHE A 208 -19.13 -0.94 28.30
C PHE A 208 -19.76 -0.59 26.95
N ALA A 209 -18.96 -0.67 25.91
CA ALA A 209 -19.38 -0.55 24.51
C ALA A 209 -18.84 -1.71 23.67
N ILE A 210 -19.61 -2.13 22.69
CA ILE A 210 -19.18 -3.05 21.63
C ILE A 210 -19.18 -2.30 20.32
N ARG A 211 -18.24 -2.69 19.43
CA ARG A 211 -18.05 -2.07 18.11
C ARG A 211 -17.93 -3.14 17.05
N ALA A 212 -18.47 -2.88 15.90
CA ALA A 212 -18.27 -3.70 14.72
C ALA A 212 -18.17 -2.80 13.49
N GLY A 213 -17.44 -3.27 12.49
CA GLY A 213 -17.28 -2.53 11.25
C GLY A 213 -16.89 -3.43 10.08
N TYR A 214 -17.19 -2.94 8.89
CA TYR A 214 -16.81 -3.52 7.62
C TYR A 214 -16.29 -2.42 6.70
N ALA A 215 -15.22 -2.72 5.95
CA ALA A 215 -14.76 -1.85 4.89
C ALA A 215 -14.43 -2.66 3.64
N TYR A 216 -14.67 -2.04 2.48
CA TYR A 216 -14.34 -2.59 1.19
C TYR A 216 -13.65 -1.53 0.33
N SER A 217 -12.51 -1.88 -0.22
CA SER A 217 -11.74 -1.06 -1.16
C SER A 217 -11.68 -1.73 -2.52
N THR A 218 -11.98 -0.99 -3.58
CA THR A 218 -11.86 -1.49 -4.96
C THR A 218 -10.40 -1.70 -5.34
N GLU A 219 -10.18 -2.38 -6.45
CA GLU A 219 -8.85 -2.64 -7.01
C GLU A 219 -8.09 -1.34 -7.29
N PRO A 220 -6.84 -1.20 -6.80
CA PRO A 220 -6.03 0.00 -7.02
C PRO A 220 -5.43 0.07 -8.43
N VAL A 221 -5.39 -1.06 -9.15
CA VAL A 221 -4.84 -1.20 -10.50
C VAL A 221 -5.83 -1.95 -11.40
N LYS A 222 -5.69 -1.81 -12.71
CA LYS A 222 -6.50 -2.58 -13.66
C LYS A 222 -6.08 -4.04 -13.63
N SER A 223 -7.04 -4.96 -13.67
CA SER A 223 -6.82 -6.41 -13.61
C SER A 223 -5.94 -6.95 -14.76
N ARG A 224 -5.88 -6.22 -15.89
CA ARG A 224 -5.03 -6.51 -17.05
C ARG A 224 -3.66 -5.83 -17.02
N MET A 225 -3.24 -5.31 -15.86
CA MET A 225 -1.90 -4.73 -15.71
C MET A 225 -0.85 -5.75 -16.12
N GLN A 226 0.09 -5.33 -16.95
CA GLN A 226 1.28 -6.09 -17.32
C GLN A 226 2.52 -5.24 -17.04
N LYS A 227 3.55 -5.87 -16.50
CA LYS A 227 4.85 -5.24 -16.31
C LYS A 227 5.60 -5.27 -17.64
N GLU A 228 5.76 -4.12 -18.28
CA GLU A 228 6.58 -4.02 -19.49
C GLU A 228 8.05 -3.82 -19.13
N MET A 229 8.90 -4.64 -19.76
CA MET A 229 10.35 -4.50 -19.69
C MET A 229 10.82 -3.77 -20.95
N ASN A 230 11.32 -2.55 -20.79
CA ASN A 230 11.96 -1.85 -21.89
C ASN A 230 13.22 -2.64 -22.27
N PRO A 231 13.50 -2.92 -23.57
CA PRO A 231 14.69 -3.68 -23.99
C PRO A 231 16.02 -3.08 -23.55
N ASN A 232 16.05 -1.80 -23.20
CA ASN A 232 17.25 -1.11 -22.71
C ASN A 232 17.27 -0.95 -21.18
N THR A 233 16.42 -1.65 -20.43
CA THR A 233 16.43 -1.59 -18.97
C THR A 233 17.42 -2.56 -18.38
N ASN A 234 18.09 -2.15 -17.30
CA ASN A 234 18.92 -3.02 -16.47
C ASN A 234 18.12 -3.70 -15.34
N ARG A 235 16.81 -3.75 -15.44
CA ARG A 235 15.97 -4.40 -14.43
C ARG A 235 16.15 -5.90 -14.46
N THR A 236 16.27 -6.48 -13.28
CA THR A 236 16.45 -7.91 -13.05
C THR A 236 15.26 -8.56 -12.36
N ASP A 237 14.31 -7.74 -11.86
CA ASP A 237 13.05 -8.18 -11.28
C ASP A 237 12.03 -8.47 -12.39
N LEU A 238 11.82 -9.74 -12.69
CA LEU A 238 10.88 -10.19 -13.73
C LEU A 238 9.47 -10.34 -13.18
N GLU A 239 9.37 -10.72 -11.94
CA GLU A 239 8.11 -10.99 -11.23
C GLU A 239 7.35 -9.71 -10.89
N TYR A 240 6.03 -9.83 -10.79
CA TYR A 240 5.15 -8.77 -10.29
C TYR A 240 3.84 -9.33 -9.74
N MET A 241 3.17 -8.55 -8.91
CA MET A 241 1.87 -8.84 -8.36
C MET A 241 0.84 -7.81 -8.80
N VAL A 242 -0.36 -8.27 -9.09
CA VAL A 242 -1.51 -7.43 -9.42
C VAL A 242 -2.51 -7.54 -8.26
N PRO A 243 -2.62 -6.51 -7.41
CA PRO A 243 -3.54 -6.55 -6.29
C PRO A 243 -5.00 -6.43 -6.74
N SER A 244 -5.87 -7.19 -6.08
CA SER A 244 -7.32 -7.11 -6.23
C SER A 244 -7.95 -6.17 -5.19
N SER A 245 -9.26 -6.30 -4.99
CA SER A 245 -9.97 -5.58 -3.93
C SER A 245 -9.56 -6.06 -2.54
N THR A 246 -9.75 -5.18 -1.55
CA THR A 246 -9.44 -5.47 -0.15
C THR A 246 -10.68 -5.33 0.72
N SER A 247 -10.91 -6.30 1.60
CA SER A 247 -11.99 -6.28 2.59
C SER A 247 -11.42 -6.25 4.02
N TYR A 248 -12.13 -5.56 4.91
CA TYR A 248 -11.82 -5.51 6.32
C TYR A 248 -13.06 -5.86 7.14
N ILE A 249 -12.89 -6.73 8.12
CA ILE A 249 -13.89 -7.00 9.16
C ILE A 249 -13.26 -6.62 10.49
N THR A 250 -13.97 -5.81 11.28
CA THR A 250 -13.46 -5.31 12.56
C THR A 250 -14.47 -5.57 13.68
N GLY A 251 -13.94 -5.87 14.85
CA GLY A 251 -14.72 -6.00 16.08
C GLY A 251 -13.94 -5.41 17.25
N GLY A 252 -14.64 -4.89 18.26
CA GLY A 252 -13.98 -4.32 19.41
C GLY A 252 -14.88 -4.17 20.63
N ILE A 253 -14.24 -4.02 21.78
CA ILE A 253 -14.87 -3.72 23.05
C ILE A 253 -14.20 -2.49 23.67
N GLY A 254 -14.97 -1.69 24.35
CA GLY A 254 -14.47 -0.52 25.09
C GLY A 254 -14.99 -0.54 26.50
N TYR A 255 -14.12 -0.21 27.44
CA TYR A 255 -14.48 0.07 28.82
C TYR A 255 -14.06 1.49 29.17
N ARG A 256 -14.96 2.23 29.83
CA ARG A 256 -14.71 3.62 30.25
C ARG A 256 -15.12 3.84 31.67
N ASP A 257 -14.21 4.36 32.47
CA ASP A 257 -14.46 4.88 33.82
C ASP A 257 -14.27 6.40 33.89
N ALA A 258 -14.32 6.97 35.07
CA ALA A 258 -14.17 8.42 35.28
C ALA A 258 -12.80 8.92 34.78
N ASP A 259 -11.73 8.25 35.17
CA ASP A 259 -10.36 8.74 34.97
C ASP A 259 -9.59 7.98 33.87
N TRP A 260 -10.12 6.86 33.38
CA TRP A 260 -9.46 6.06 32.37
C TRP A 260 -10.41 5.34 31.41
N ALA A 261 -9.90 4.96 30.27
CA ALA A 261 -10.60 4.11 29.31
C ALA A 261 -9.65 3.07 28.73
N PHE A 262 -10.20 1.90 28.43
CA PHE A 262 -9.52 0.82 27.73
C PHE A 262 -10.34 0.40 26.52
N ASP A 263 -9.69 0.35 25.37
CA ASP A 263 -10.29 -0.14 24.14
C ASP A 263 -9.45 -1.29 23.59
N PHE A 264 -10.13 -2.37 23.16
CA PHE A 264 -9.52 -3.50 22.47
C PHE A 264 -10.25 -3.73 21.15
N ALA A 265 -9.49 -3.87 20.08
CA ALA A 265 -10.03 -4.13 18.74
C ALA A 265 -9.26 -5.24 18.02
N VAL A 266 -9.99 -5.97 17.20
CA VAL A 266 -9.47 -6.97 16.27
C VAL A 266 -9.82 -6.50 14.86
N VAL A 267 -8.83 -6.49 13.98
CA VAL A 267 -8.97 -6.11 12.57
C VAL A 267 -8.51 -7.29 11.72
N ASN A 268 -9.40 -7.82 10.90
CA ASN A 268 -9.09 -8.82 9.89
C ASN A 268 -9.10 -8.16 8.50
N LYS A 269 -7.92 -8.08 7.87
CA LYS A 269 -7.72 -7.59 6.51
C LYS A 269 -7.54 -8.78 5.58
N MET A 270 -8.32 -8.83 4.48
CA MET A 270 -8.32 -9.90 3.49
C MET A 270 -8.17 -9.32 2.10
N TYR A 271 -7.23 -9.84 1.32
CA TYR A 271 -7.03 -9.46 -0.08
C TYR A 271 -6.36 -10.57 -0.86
N ASP A 272 -6.58 -10.57 -2.16
CA ASP A 272 -5.92 -11.45 -3.11
C ASP A 272 -4.99 -10.64 -4.02
N GLU A 273 -3.92 -11.29 -4.48
CA GLU A 273 -3.00 -10.76 -5.47
C GLU A 273 -2.73 -11.84 -6.52
N THR A 274 -2.71 -11.47 -7.78
CA THR A 274 -2.28 -12.38 -8.85
C THR A 274 -0.78 -12.23 -9.06
N PHE A 275 -0.04 -13.28 -8.74
CA PHE A 275 1.40 -13.35 -8.95
C PHE A 275 1.71 -13.78 -10.39
N TYR A 276 2.62 -13.06 -11.02
CA TYR A 276 3.20 -13.34 -12.33
C TYR A 276 4.70 -13.52 -12.14
N ALA A 277 5.21 -14.71 -12.49
CA ALA A 277 6.63 -15.03 -12.33
C ALA A 277 7.51 -14.25 -13.32
N TYR A 278 6.96 -13.91 -14.47
CA TYR A 278 7.62 -13.12 -15.52
C TYR A 278 6.59 -12.54 -16.47
N ASN A 279 7.00 -11.57 -17.28
CA ASN A 279 6.20 -11.03 -18.36
C ASN A 279 6.76 -11.47 -19.71
N ILE A 280 5.89 -11.93 -20.61
CA ILE A 280 6.27 -12.32 -21.96
C ILE A 280 5.67 -11.31 -22.93
N ASN A 281 6.52 -10.41 -23.44
CA ASN A 281 6.11 -9.36 -24.39
C ASN A 281 5.75 -9.91 -25.78
N LYS A 282 6.18 -11.12 -26.12
CA LYS A 282 5.85 -11.81 -27.39
C LYS A 282 5.67 -13.29 -27.11
N VAL A 283 4.46 -13.71 -27.06
CA VAL A 283 4.11 -15.13 -26.88
C VAL A 283 3.64 -15.67 -28.22
N ALA A 284 4.02 -16.91 -28.53
CA ALA A 284 3.41 -17.66 -29.61
C ALA A 284 1.90 -17.80 -29.35
N ASP A 285 1.09 -17.73 -30.40
CA ASP A 285 -0.35 -17.89 -30.30
C ASP A 285 -0.72 -19.12 -29.47
N GLY A 286 -1.54 -18.92 -28.44
CA GLY A 286 -2.03 -19.98 -27.55
C GLY A 286 -1.26 -20.22 -26.25
N PHE A 287 -0.14 -19.55 -26.00
CA PHE A 287 0.53 -19.65 -24.70
C PHE A 287 -0.19 -18.81 -23.64
N LYS A 288 -0.53 -19.43 -22.53
CA LYS A 288 -1.02 -18.70 -21.33
C LYS A 288 0.10 -18.58 -20.32
N MET A 289 0.34 -17.36 -19.88
CA MET A 289 1.31 -17.11 -18.82
C MET A 289 0.86 -17.80 -17.53
N PRO A 290 1.71 -18.61 -16.88
CA PRO A 290 1.39 -19.20 -15.61
C PRO A 290 1.24 -18.11 -14.55
N THR A 291 0.15 -18.16 -13.80
CA THR A 291 -0.15 -17.25 -12.71
C THR A 291 -0.51 -18.03 -11.46
N ALA A 292 -0.27 -17.43 -10.30
CA ALA A 292 -0.75 -17.96 -9.03
C ALA A 292 -1.56 -16.88 -8.29
N VAL A 293 -2.63 -17.29 -7.63
CA VAL A 293 -3.38 -16.39 -6.75
C VAL A 293 -2.82 -16.55 -5.34
N VAL A 294 -2.38 -15.44 -4.76
CA VAL A 294 -1.88 -15.37 -3.39
C VAL A 294 -2.96 -14.70 -2.53
N SER A 295 -3.63 -15.50 -1.70
CA SER A 295 -4.63 -14.98 -0.76
C SER A 295 -3.98 -14.65 0.58
N THR A 296 -4.13 -13.40 1.00
CA THR A 296 -3.52 -12.90 2.25
C THR A 296 -4.61 -12.54 3.25
N THR A 297 -4.45 -13.04 4.48
CA THR A 297 -5.28 -12.68 5.63
C THR A 297 -4.39 -12.19 6.76
N ASN A 298 -4.56 -10.91 7.13
CA ASN A 298 -3.82 -10.28 8.21
C ASN A 298 -4.74 -9.99 9.40
N LEU A 299 -4.43 -10.59 10.54
CA LEU A 299 -5.13 -10.37 11.80
C LEU A 299 -4.31 -9.46 12.71
N SER A 300 -4.87 -8.31 13.07
CA SER A 300 -4.23 -7.33 13.94
C SER A 300 -5.03 -7.17 15.24
N PHE A 301 -4.32 -7.09 16.35
CA PHE A 301 -4.88 -6.81 17.68
C PHE A 301 -4.39 -5.45 18.15
N ILE A 302 -5.32 -4.60 18.57
CA ILE A 302 -5.03 -3.23 18.98
C ILE A 302 -5.60 -3.02 20.37
N ALA A 303 -4.74 -2.62 21.31
CA ALA A 303 -5.13 -2.23 22.66
C ALA A 303 -4.77 -0.74 22.90
N THR A 304 -5.70 0.01 23.45
CA THR A 304 -5.52 1.43 23.76
C THR A 304 -5.92 1.71 25.19
N VAL A 305 -5.05 2.38 25.93
CA VAL A 305 -5.37 2.94 27.26
C VAL A 305 -5.37 4.45 27.18
N SER A 306 -6.43 5.07 27.67
CA SER A 306 -6.57 6.53 27.74
C SER A 306 -6.71 6.96 29.18
N LEU A 307 -5.94 7.95 29.59
CA LEU A 307 -6.01 8.57 30.92
C LEU A 307 -6.58 9.98 30.79
N ARG A 308 -7.38 10.40 31.77
CA ARG A 308 -7.90 11.75 31.88
C ARG A 308 -7.32 12.39 33.17
N PHE A 309 -6.79 13.58 33.02
CA PHE A 309 -6.24 14.38 34.11
C PHE A 309 -7.14 15.56 34.38
#